data_4040f0fcc4e2e3b983903b2d42ff3b65
#
_entry.id   4040f0fcc4e2e3b983903b2d42ff3b65
#
_cell.length_a   1.000
_cell.length_b   1.000
_cell.length_c   1.000
_cell.angle_alpha   90.00
_cell.angle_beta   90.00
_cell.angle_gamma   90.00
#
_symmetry.space_group_name_H-M   'P 1'
#
loop_
_entity.id
_entity.type
_entity.pdbx_description
1 polymer ?
#
loop_
_entity_poly.entity_id
_entity_poly.type
_entity_poly.pdbx_seq_one_letter_code
_entity_poly.pdbx_strand_id
1 'polypeptide(L)'
;MDRKTTTTKKSIYDNAKNHFLGNFPADLPIEQAYVHIGMYLGWIIENEQYSEYFEDEADIQIYRFQHRQISCTILSEIWDGYLGYELFSHDGNLFTYYYYGSGVYKRDYEKLLAENLPSIYHVKDSWDNYDIIAAQISKRFEEWKALVN
;
A
#
# COMPACT_ATOMS: atom_id res chain seq x y z
N MET A 1 -8.70 28.25 -2.38
CA MET A 1 -8.87 27.51 -2.41
C MET A 1 -8.24 26.45 -2.55
N ASP A 2 -8.11 25.72 -2.54
CA ASP A 2 -7.59 24.69 -2.37
C ASP A 2 -7.73 23.64 -3.27
N ARG A 3 -7.49 23.80 -4.47
CA ARG A 3 -7.59 22.84 -5.41
C ARG A 3 -6.67 21.74 -5.24
N LYS A 4 -5.45 21.90 -4.80
CA LYS A 4 -4.53 20.85 -4.55
C LYS A 4 -5.05 19.90 -3.55
N THR A 5 -5.62 20.40 -2.50
CA THR A 5 -6.21 19.58 -1.45
C THR A 5 -7.33 18.76 -2.00
N THR A 6 -8.14 19.36 -2.87
CA THR A 6 -9.24 18.64 -3.48
C THR A 6 -8.76 17.48 -4.32
N THR A 7 -7.68 17.68 -5.07
CA THR A 7 -7.12 16.65 -5.92
C THR A 7 -6.67 15.43 -5.14
N THR A 8 -5.83 15.63 -4.09
CA THR A 8 -5.35 14.50 -3.31
C THR A 8 -6.46 13.91 -2.46
N LYS A 9 -7.35 14.76 -1.96
CA LYS A 9 -8.38 14.34 -1.06
C LYS A 9 -9.35 13.34 -1.66
N LYS A 10 -9.55 13.36 -2.97
CA LYS A 10 -10.48 12.46 -3.64
C LYS A 10 -9.81 11.33 -4.38
N SER A 11 -8.51 11.19 -4.24
CA SER A 11 -7.78 10.16 -4.96
C SER A 11 -8.12 8.77 -4.46
N ILE A 12 -8.25 7.84 -5.40
CA ILE A 12 -8.27 6.42 -5.12
C ILE A 12 -7.00 5.91 -5.76
N TYR A 13 -6.08 5.42 -4.92
CA TYR A 13 -4.74 5.08 -5.39
C TYR A 13 -4.68 3.68 -5.98
N ASP A 14 -5.47 2.76 -5.45
CA ASP A 14 -5.48 1.40 -5.97
C ASP A 14 -6.71 0.65 -5.47
N ASN A 15 -6.95 -0.51 -6.09
CA ASN A 15 -8.09 -1.33 -5.72
C ASN A 15 -7.85 -2.72 -6.34
N ALA A 16 -7.91 -3.74 -5.52
CA ALA A 16 -7.59 -5.11 -5.95
C ALA A 16 -8.50 -5.59 -7.08
N LYS A 17 -9.75 -5.13 -7.10
CA LYS A 17 -10.70 -5.54 -8.12
C LYS A 17 -10.23 -5.16 -9.51
N ASN A 18 -9.63 -3.98 -9.64
CA ASN A 18 -9.10 -3.56 -10.94
C ASN A 18 -7.97 -4.47 -11.42
N HIS A 19 -7.26 -5.10 -10.49
CA HIS A 19 -6.19 -6.02 -10.85
C HIS A 19 -6.75 -7.37 -11.26
N PHE A 20 -7.58 -8.01 -10.43
CA PHE A 20 -8.01 -9.37 -10.75
C PHE A 20 -9.07 -9.43 -11.85
N LEU A 21 -9.73 -8.31 -12.17
CA LEU A 21 -10.61 -8.24 -13.33
C LEU A 21 -9.90 -7.78 -14.59
N GLY A 22 -8.63 -7.38 -14.45
CA GLY A 22 -7.82 -6.94 -15.59
C GLY A 22 -6.97 -8.09 -16.12
N ASN A 23 -5.72 -7.78 -16.45
CA ASN A 23 -4.80 -8.74 -17.03
C ASN A 23 -4.11 -9.56 -15.92
N PHE A 24 -4.88 -10.36 -15.22
CA PHE A 24 -4.41 -11.12 -14.06
C PHE A 24 -4.09 -12.55 -14.46
N PRO A 25 -2.98 -13.14 -13.93
CA PRO A 25 -2.61 -14.51 -14.30
C PRO A 25 -3.72 -15.51 -13.95
N ALA A 26 -4.11 -16.34 -14.94
CA ALA A 26 -5.21 -17.27 -14.75
C ALA A 26 -4.90 -18.38 -13.75
N ASP A 27 -3.62 -18.66 -13.53
CA ASP A 27 -3.19 -19.74 -12.66
C ASP A 27 -3.03 -19.32 -11.19
N LEU A 28 -3.29 -18.05 -10.87
CA LEU A 28 -3.16 -17.57 -9.50
C LEU A 28 -4.53 -17.34 -8.86
N PRO A 29 -4.65 -17.58 -7.55
CA PRO A 29 -5.87 -17.22 -6.84
C PRO A 29 -5.98 -15.69 -6.76
N ILE A 30 -7.20 -15.18 -6.72
CA ILE A 30 -7.43 -13.74 -6.75
C ILE A 30 -6.83 -13.04 -5.52
N GLU A 31 -6.60 -13.77 -4.44
CA GLU A 31 -5.97 -13.21 -3.25
C GLU A 31 -4.59 -12.61 -3.55
N GLN A 32 -3.93 -13.11 -4.58
CA GLN A 32 -2.63 -12.57 -4.97
C GLN A 32 -2.70 -11.14 -5.50
N ALA A 33 -3.88 -10.66 -5.88
CA ALA A 33 -4.05 -9.27 -6.27
C ALA A 33 -4.01 -8.31 -5.08
N TYR A 34 -4.11 -8.85 -3.85
CA TYR A 34 -4.17 -8.04 -2.64
C TYR A 34 -2.80 -7.86 -1.97
N VAL A 35 -1.78 -8.61 -2.38
CA VAL A 35 -0.52 -8.65 -1.64
C VAL A 35 0.20 -7.31 -1.69
N HIS A 36 0.41 -6.75 -2.87
CA HIS A 36 1.16 -5.49 -2.99
C HIS A 36 0.41 -4.34 -2.33
N ILE A 37 -0.91 -4.36 -2.39
CA ILE A 37 -1.75 -3.34 -1.75
C ILE A 37 -1.62 -3.46 -0.23
N GLY A 38 -1.68 -4.69 0.28
CA GLY A 38 -1.57 -4.94 1.71
C GLY A 38 -0.22 -4.58 2.28
N MET A 39 0.84 -4.78 1.51
CA MET A 39 2.17 -4.41 1.97
C MET A 39 2.30 -2.90 2.09
N TYR A 40 1.69 -2.15 1.18
CA TYR A 40 1.71 -0.69 1.30
C TYR A 40 0.88 -0.23 2.50
N LEU A 41 -0.32 -0.79 2.67
CA LEU A 41 -1.16 -0.43 3.81
C LEU A 41 -0.48 -0.79 5.13
N GLY A 42 0.25 -1.91 5.17
CA GLY A 42 1.02 -2.29 6.34
C GLY A 42 2.09 -1.26 6.69
N TRP A 43 2.78 -0.74 5.67
CA TRP A 43 3.76 0.32 5.90
C TRP A 43 3.09 1.58 6.45
N ILE A 44 1.93 1.93 5.94
CA ILE A 44 1.15 3.07 6.43
C ILE A 44 0.83 2.90 7.91
N ILE A 45 0.47 1.69 8.31
CA ILE A 45 0.18 1.39 9.71
C ILE A 45 1.42 1.55 10.58
N GLU A 46 2.52 0.94 10.17
CA GLU A 46 3.72 0.93 11.01
C GLU A 46 4.39 2.29 11.10
N ASN A 47 4.11 3.17 10.15
CA ASN A 47 4.69 4.51 10.16
C ASN A 47 3.65 5.59 10.50
N GLU A 48 2.48 5.16 10.97
CA GLU A 48 1.44 6.04 11.48
C GLU A 48 1.03 7.14 10.50
N GLN A 49 0.93 6.75 9.22
CA GLN A 49 0.54 7.70 8.18
C GLN A 49 -0.94 7.58 7.85
N TYR A 50 -1.73 7.02 8.75
CA TYR A 50 -3.17 6.84 8.56
C TYR A 50 -3.97 7.98 9.16
N SER A 51 -5.22 8.09 8.72
CA SER A 51 -6.15 9.12 9.20
C SER A 51 -6.77 8.74 10.52
N GLU A 52 -7.42 9.70 11.18
CA GLU A 52 -8.20 9.41 12.38
C GLU A 52 -9.33 8.45 12.08
N TYR A 53 -9.95 8.59 10.90
CA TYR A 53 -11.00 7.68 10.48
C TYR A 53 -10.49 6.24 10.44
N PHE A 54 -9.33 6.03 9.83
CA PHE A 54 -8.76 4.69 9.75
C PHE A 54 -8.42 4.17 11.15
N GLU A 55 -7.85 5.02 11.99
CA GLU A 55 -7.49 4.64 13.35
C GLU A 55 -8.71 4.17 14.13
N ASP A 56 -9.83 4.88 13.98
CA ASP A 56 -11.05 4.54 14.71
C ASP A 56 -11.67 3.25 14.19
N GLU A 57 -11.69 3.06 12.87
CA GLU A 57 -12.35 1.91 12.27
C GLU A 57 -11.48 0.65 12.31
N ALA A 58 -10.18 0.80 12.32
CA ALA A 58 -9.25 -0.31 12.16
C ALA A 58 -8.36 -0.53 13.38
N ASP A 59 -8.76 -0.07 14.56
CA ASP A 59 -7.91 -0.14 15.74
C ASP A 59 -7.43 -1.57 16.03
N ILE A 60 -8.29 -2.56 15.86
CA ILE A 60 -7.93 -3.95 16.10
C ILE A 60 -6.95 -4.46 15.04
N GLN A 61 -7.19 -4.11 13.77
CA GLN A 61 -6.29 -4.53 12.70
C GLN A 61 -4.92 -3.88 12.83
N ILE A 62 -4.88 -2.61 13.25
CA ILE A 62 -3.61 -1.91 13.49
C ILE A 62 -2.81 -2.67 14.54
N TYR A 63 -3.44 -2.99 15.67
CA TYR A 63 -2.78 -3.72 16.74
C TYR A 63 -2.27 -5.08 16.24
N ARG A 64 -3.14 -5.82 15.55
CA ARG A 64 -2.78 -7.16 15.10
C ARG A 64 -1.68 -7.14 14.05
N PHE A 65 -1.72 -6.19 13.15
CA PHE A 65 -0.67 -6.09 12.13
C PHE A 65 0.67 -5.74 12.77
N GLN A 66 0.67 -4.81 13.73
CA GLN A 66 1.89 -4.41 14.42
C GLN A 66 2.52 -5.58 15.16
N HIS A 67 1.70 -6.55 15.60
CA HIS A 67 2.19 -7.74 16.29
C HIS A 67 2.30 -8.95 15.35
N ARG A 68 2.19 -8.71 14.05
CA ARG A 68 2.32 -9.74 13.00
C ARG A 68 1.35 -10.89 13.19
N GLN A 69 0.15 -10.58 13.67
CA GLN A 69 -0.91 -11.57 13.89
C GLN A 69 -1.82 -11.72 12.68
N ILE A 70 -1.79 -10.78 11.75
CA ILE A 70 -2.48 -10.90 10.47
C ILE A 70 -1.48 -10.56 9.36
N SER A 71 -1.66 -11.20 8.22
CA SER A 71 -0.78 -10.99 7.06
C SER A 71 -1.16 -9.73 6.30
N CYS A 72 -0.29 -9.31 5.38
CA CYS A 72 -0.60 -8.19 4.50
C CYS A 72 -1.83 -8.47 3.65
N THR A 73 -1.98 -9.70 3.17
CA THR A 73 -3.15 -10.08 2.36
C THR A 73 -4.44 -9.97 3.18
N ILE A 74 -4.44 -10.50 4.40
CA ILE A 74 -5.62 -10.43 5.26
C ILE A 74 -5.96 -8.98 5.58
N LEU A 75 -4.95 -8.17 5.90
CA LEU A 75 -5.17 -6.74 6.14
C LEU A 75 -5.84 -6.09 4.95
N SER A 76 -5.34 -6.36 3.75
CA SER A 76 -5.89 -5.79 2.53
C SER A 76 -7.31 -6.28 2.27
N GLU A 77 -7.57 -7.57 2.51
CA GLU A 77 -8.90 -8.14 2.30
C GLU A 77 -9.95 -7.51 3.21
N ILE A 78 -9.58 -7.24 4.47
CA ILE A 78 -10.48 -6.60 5.42
C ILE A 78 -10.95 -5.25 4.88
N TRP A 79 -10.09 -4.55 4.14
CA TRP A 79 -10.40 -3.27 3.54
C TRP A 79 -10.74 -3.39 2.05
N ASP A 80 -11.14 -4.59 1.60
CA ASP A 80 -11.60 -4.87 0.23
C ASP A 80 -10.56 -4.53 -0.83
N GLY A 81 -9.28 -4.56 -0.47
CA GLY A 81 -8.21 -4.20 -1.40
C GLY A 81 -8.22 -2.75 -1.82
N TYR A 82 -8.83 -1.90 -1.03
CA TYR A 82 -9.04 -0.49 -1.37
C TYR A 82 -7.95 0.37 -0.73
N LEU A 83 -7.37 1.27 -1.53
CA LEU A 83 -6.48 2.30 -1.03
C LEU A 83 -7.00 3.64 -1.53
N GLY A 84 -7.72 4.34 -0.68
CA GLY A 84 -8.26 5.65 -1.02
C GLY A 84 -7.83 6.72 -0.02
N TYR A 85 -8.03 7.96 -0.40
CA TYR A 85 -7.54 9.11 0.36
C TYR A 85 -8.01 9.11 1.82
N GLU A 86 -9.20 8.58 2.08
CA GLU A 86 -9.75 8.64 3.44
C GLU A 86 -9.00 7.77 4.45
N LEU A 87 -8.15 6.86 3.98
CA LEU A 87 -7.39 6.00 4.88
C LEU A 87 -6.13 6.68 5.42
N PHE A 88 -5.68 7.75 4.78
CA PHE A 88 -4.37 8.31 5.05
C PHE A 88 -4.44 9.67 5.73
N SER A 89 -3.42 9.99 6.54
CA SER A 89 -3.26 11.33 7.10
C SER A 89 -2.96 12.31 5.97
N HIS A 90 -2.89 13.59 6.30
CA HIS A 90 -2.56 14.61 5.29
C HIS A 90 -1.22 14.30 4.63
N ASP A 91 -0.17 14.10 5.44
CA ASP A 91 1.14 13.79 4.90
C ASP A 91 1.16 12.42 4.21
N GLY A 92 0.43 11.45 4.76
CA GLY A 92 0.30 10.14 4.14
C GLY A 92 -0.28 10.23 2.74
N ASN A 93 -1.27 11.12 2.56
CA ASN A 93 -1.86 11.34 1.24
C ASN A 93 -0.90 11.99 0.26
N LEU A 94 -0.19 13.03 0.71
CA LEU A 94 0.75 13.71 -0.17
C LEU A 94 1.85 12.76 -0.61
N PHE A 95 2.40 11.97 0.31
CA PHE A 95 3.42 11.01 -0.02
C PHE A 95 2.89 9.91 -0.94
N THR A 96 1.70 9.38 -0.65
CA THR A 96 1.11 8.30 -1.44
C THR A 96 0.85 8.77 -2.87
N TYR A 97 0.37 9.98 -3.05
CA TYR A 97 0.16 10.54 -4.37
C TYR A 97 1.48 10.62 -5.13
N TYR A 98 2.53 11.10 -4.47
CA TYR A 98 3.87 11.24 -5.05
C TYR A 98 4.50 9.89 -5.39
N TYR A 99 4.34 8.90 -4.52
CA TYR A 99 5.07 7.64 -4.62
C TYR A 99 4.24 6.52 -5.25
N TYR A 100 3.07 6.27 -4.72
CA TYR A 100 2.21 5.19 -5.20
C TYR A 100 1.50 5.62 -6.48
N GLY A 101 0.91 6.78 -6.45
CA GLY A 101 0.12 7.29 -7.57
C GLY A 101 0.92 7.51 -8.84
N SER A 102 2.21 7.78 -8.70
CA SER A 102 3.08 8.00 -9.86
C SER A 102 3.60 6.71 -10.49
N GLY A 103 3.37 5.56 -9.84
CA GLY A 103 3.87 4.28 -10.32
C GLY A 103 5.25 3.90 -9.80
N VAL A 104 5.86 4.72 -8.95
CA VAL A 104 7.20 4.42 -8.44
C VAL A 104 7.15 3.22 -7.49
N TYR A 105 6.10 3.13 -6.67
CA TYR A 105 5.94 1.98 -5.78
C TYR A 105 5.91 0.67 -6.59
N LYS A 106 5.13 0.64 -7.66
CA LYS A 106 5.05 -0.56 -8.48
C LYS A 106 6.40 -0.94 -9.06
N ARG A 107 7.17 0.05 -9.52
CA ARG A 107 8.51 -0.21 -10.07
C ARG A 107 9.46 -0.73 -9.00
N ASP A 108 9.41 -0.15 -7.79
CA ASP A 108 10.24 -0.63 -6.69
C ASP A 108 9.86 -2.06 -6.31
N TYR A 109 8.57 -2.34 -6.24
CA TYR A 109 8.03 -3.65 -5.91
C TYR A 109 8.49 -4.69 -6.93
N GLU A 110 8.36 -4.36 -8.20
CA GLU A 110 8.80 -5.23 -9.28
C GLU A 110 10.29 -5.53 -9.17
N LYS A 111 11.07 -4.48 -9.00
CA LYS A 111 12.53 -4.63 -8.99
C LYS A 111 13.02 -5.42 -7.79
N LEU A 112 12.44 -5.16 -6.61
CA LEU A 112 12.95 -5.77 -5.39
C LEU A 112 12.36 -7.15 -5.12
N LEU A 113 11.12 -7.40 -5.51
CA LEU A 113 10.43 -8.63 -5.14
C LEU A 113 10.04 -9.51 -6.31
N ALA A 114 9.93 -8.97 -7.50
CA ALA A 114 9.39 -9.72 -8.64
C ALA A 114 10.32 -9.80 -9.85
N GLU A 115 11.57 -9.39 -9.69
CA GLU A 115 12.49 -9.32 -10.83
C GLU A 115 12.61 -10.65 -11.56
N ASN A 116 12.61 -11.75 -10.83
CA ASN A 116 12.74 -13.08 -11.41
C ASN A 116 11.43 -13.87 -11.41
N LEU A 117 10.30 -13.17 -11.28
CA LEU A 117 8.98 -13.79 -11.26
C LEU A 117 8.20 -13.37 -12.51
N PRO A 118 7.19 -14.15 -12.91
CA PRO A 118 6.41 -13.81 -14.12
C PRO A 118 5.64 -12.50 -13.99
N SER A 119 5.24 -12.09 -12.78
CA SER A 119 4.50 -10.86 -12.58
C SER A 119 4.58 -10.42 -11.13
N ILE A 120 4.14 -9.20 -10.85
CA ILE A 120 4.06 -8.71 -9.47
C ILE A 120 3.09 -9.53 -8.64
N TYR A 121 2.14 -10.20 -9.29
CA TYR A 121 1.13 -11.00 -8.59
C TYR A 121 1.67 -12.35 -8.12
N HIS A 122 2.88 -12.72 -8.54
CA HIS A 122 3.51 -13.94 -8.09
C HIS A 122 4.34 -13.76 -6.81
N VAL A 123 4.40 -12.54 -6.29
CA VAL A 123 5.15 -12.26 -5.06
C VAL A 123 4.44 -12.92 -3.88
N LYS A 124 5.22 -13.67 -3.10
CA LYS A 124 4.67 -14.36 -1.94
C LYS A 124 4.40 -13.38 -0.80
N ASP A 125 3.28 -13.53 -0.12
CA ASP A 125 2.94 -12.75 1.05
C ASP A 125 3.72 -13.33 2.24
N SER A 126 4.89 -12.78 2.52
CA SER A 126 5.75 -13.21 3.62
C SER A 126 6.27 -11.97 4.34
N TRP A 127 6.65 -12.17 5.61
CA TRP A 127 7.23 -11.06 6.37
C TRP A 127 8.59 -10.66 5.83
N ASP A 128 9.35 -11.61 5.26
CA ASP A 128 10.63 -11.29 4.65
C ASP A 128 10.42 -10.34 3.46
N ASN A 129 9.47 -10.63 2.59
CA ASN A 129 9.18 -9.76 1.46
C ASN A 129 8.62 -8.42 1.93
N TYR A 130 7.76 -8.45 2.93
CA TYR A 130 7.24 -7.20 3.49
C TYR A 130 8.38 -6.33 4.03
N ASP A 131 9.30 -6.92 4.78
CA ASP A 131 10.39 -6.14 5.37
C ASP A 131 11.27 -5.50 4.29
N ILE A 132 11.48 -6.21 3.17
CA ILE A 132 12.26 -5.67 2.05
C ILE A 132 11.59 -4.45 1.45
N ILE A 133 10.30 -4.56 1.14
CA ILE A 133 9.61 -3.44 0.49
C ILE A 133 9.36 -2.31 1.49
N ALA A 134 9.12 -2.63 2.76
CA ALA A 134 8.91 -1.61 3.79
C ALA A 134 10.15 -0.73 3.96
N ALA A 135 11.34 -1.34 3.91
CA ALA A 135 12.59 -0.57 3.98
C ALA A 135 12.70 0.40 2.80
N GLN A 136 12.31 -0.05 1.61
CA GLN A 136 12.35 0.79 0.42
C GLN A 136 11.35 1.93 0.50
N ILE A 137 10.14 1.65 0.99
CA ILE A 137 9.13 2.71 1.14
C ILE A 137 9.64 3.76 2.13
N SER A 138 10.25 3.31 3.24
CA SER A 138 10.80 4.23 4.24
C SER A 138 11.88 5.12 3.64
N LYS A 139 12.74 4.55 2.79
CA LYS A 139 13.77 5.32 2.11
C LYS A 139 13.14 6.38 1.22
N ARG A 140 12.12 6.01 0.47
CA ARG A 140 11.39 6.95 -0.39
C ARG A 140 10.70 8.04 0.41
N PHE A 141 10.17 7.68 1.56
CA PHE A 141 9.49 8.64 2.43
C PHE A 141 10.47 9.69 2.94
N GLU A 142 11.68 9.26 3.35
CA GLU A 142 12.71 10.21 3.80
C GLU A 142 13.17 11.11 2.66
N GLU A 143 13.33 10.56 1.45
CA GLU A 143 13.67 11.36 0.28
C GLU A 143 12.60 12.40 -0.01
N TRP A 144 11.35 11.99 0.08
CA TRP A 144 10.22 12.89 -0.17
C TRP A 144 10.16 14.01 0.88
N LYS A 145 10.36 13.67 2.13
CA LYS A 145 10.37 14.69 3.19
C LYS A 145 11.45 15.73 2.95
N ALA A 146 12.60 15.30 2.48
CA ALA A 146 13.69 16.24 2.18
C ALA A 146 13.34 17.17 1.02
N LEU A 147 12.54 16.68 0.06
CA LEU A 147 12.13 17.50 -1.08
C LEU A 147 11.13 18.57 -0.69
N VAL A 148 10.24 18.30 0.25
CA VAL A 148 9.14 19.21 0.58
C VAL A 148 9.44 20.11 1.77
N ASN A 149 10.55 19.89 2.46
CA ASN A 149 10.97 20.75 3.56
C ASN A 149 12.09 21.73 3.14
#